data_ac7df9022eee6046110d135f89b6546d
#
_entry.id   ac7df9022eee6046110d135f89b6546d
#
_cell.length_a   1.000
_cell.length_b   1.000
_cell.length_c   1.000
_cell.angle_alpha   90.00
_cell.angle_beta   90.00
_cell.angle_gamma   90.00
#
_symmetry.space_group_name_H-M   'P 1'
#
loop_
_entity.id
_entity.type
_entity.pdbx_description
1 polymer ?
#
loop_
_entity_poly.entity_id
_entity_poly.type
_entity_poly.pdbx_seq_one_letter_code
_entity_poly.pdbx_strand_id
1 'polypeptide(L)'
;RLKRAQKALSMVGLAGREQNHPNQLSGGQQQRVAIARSLVNDPALILADEPTGNLDSKTSVEIMEIFQFLNKTKGITIILVTHEADIANFAKRIIVFKDGRIKEDKLVAQPLDAHLVHMQQESLAHQEEFL
;
A
#
# COMPACT_ATOMS: atom_id res chain seq x y z
N ARG A 1 -11.36 -12.83 -18.35
CA ARG A 1 -10.10 -13.17 -17.66
C ARG A 1 -9.04 -12.10 -17.85
N LEU A 2 -8.66 -11.79 -19.10
CA LEU A 2 -7.69 -10.76 -19.42
C LEU A 2 -8.15 -9.36 -18.97
N LYS A 3 -9.44 -9.04 -19.15
CA LYS A 3 -10.00 -7.76 -18.71
C LYS A 3 -9.93 -7.54 -17.22
N ARG A 4 -10.13 -8.58 -16.40
CA ARG A 4 -9.99 -8.50 -14.95
C ARG A 4 -8.55 -8.22 -14.53
N ALA A 5 -7.60 -8.89 -15.18
CA ALA A 5 -6.18 -8.67 -14.93
C ALA A 5 -5.77 -7.24 -15.30
N GLN A 6 -6.19 -6.75 -16.46
CA GLN A 6 -5.90 -5.38 -16.89
C GLN A 6 -6.51 -4.34 -15.95
N LYS A 7 -7.75 -4.57 -15.51
CA LYS A 7 -8.41 -3.69 -14.53
C LYS A 7 -7.65 -3.67 -13.20
N ALA A 8 -7.25 -4.83 -12.71
CA ALA A 8 -6.49 -4.93 -11.46
C ALA A 8 -5.14 -4.21 -11.55
N LEU A 9 -4.40 -4.40 -12.64
CA LEU A 9 -3.14 -3.69 -12.88
C LEU A 9 -3.35 -2.18 -12.98
N SER A 10 -4.41 -1.74 -13.63
CA SER A 10 -4.75 -0.31 -13.72
C SER A 10 -5.01 0.30 -12.34
N MET A 11 -5.71 -0.42 -11.45
CA MET A 11 -6.00 0.06 -10.10
C MET A 11 -4.75 0.28 -9.25
N VAL A 12 -3.67 -0.40 -9.55
CA VAL A 12 -2.40 -0.26 -8.83
C VAL A 12 -1.36 0.56 -9.60
N GLY A 13 -1.76 1.23 -10.68
CA GLY A 13 -0.89 2.12 -11.45
C GLY A 13 0.06 1.41 -12.39
N LEU A 14 -0.26 0.19 -12.82
CA LEU A 14 0.56 -0.59 -13.76
C LEU A 14 -0.09 -0.76 -15.13
N ALA A 15 -0.98 0.13 -15.53
CA ALA A 15 -1.54 0.14 -16.87
C ALA A 15 -0.40 0.23 -17.89
N GLY A 16 -0.45 -0.62 -18.93
CA GLY A 16 0.60 -0.69 -19.94
C GLY A 16 1.79 -1.58 -19.59
N ARG A 17 1.79 -2.21 -18.42
CA ARG A 17 2.87 -3.10 -17.97
C ARG A 17 2.50 -4.57 -17.99
N GLU A 18 1.39 -4.92 -18.63
CA GLU A 18 0.82 -6.27 -18.61
C GLU A 18 1.75 -7.33 -19.23
N GLN A 19 2.61 -6.92 -20.14
CA GLN A 19 3.54 -7.81 -20.85
C GLN A 19 4.93 -7.87 -20.21
N ASN A 20 5.16 -7.10 -19.13
CA ASN A 20 6.46 -7.12 -18.46
C ASN A 20 6.63 -8.37 -17.62
N HIS A 21 7.85 -8.91 -17.62
CA HIS A 21 8.25 -9.99 -16.73
C HIS A 21 8.63 -9.43 -15.33
N PRO A 22 8.56 -10.25 -14.25
CA PRO A 22 8.87 -9.77 -12.90
C PRO A 22 10.24 -9.12 -12.76
N ASN A 23 11.25 -9.58 -13.49
CA ASN A 23 12.59 -9.01 -13.46
C ASN A 23 12.71 -7.65 -14.15
N GLN A 24 11.68 -7.22 -14.88
CA GLN A 24 11.63 -5.91 -15.55
C GLN A 24 10.95 -4.85 -14.68
N LEU A 25 10.57 -5.19 -13.47
CA LEU A 25 9.84 -4.34 -12.56
C LEU A 25 10.68 -3.99 -11.35
N SER A 26 10.52 -2.75 -10.83
CA SER A 26 11.10 -2.35 -9.54
C SER A 26 10.46 -3.14 -8.38
N GLY A 27 11.05 -3.06 -7.18
CA GLY A 27 10.49 -3.67 -5.98
C GLY A 27 9.07 -3.17 -5.68
N GLY A 28 8.84 -1.87 -5.81
CA GLY A 28 7.50 -1.28 -5.62
C GLY A 28 6.52 -1.73 -6.68
N GLN A 29 6.94 -1.84 -7.94
CA GLN A 29 6.09 -2.36 -9.02
C GLN A 29 5.76 -3.84 -8.81
N GLN A 30 6.72 -4.64 -8.34
CA GLN A 30 6.47 -6.05 -7.98
C GLN A 30 5.44 -6.16 -6.86
N GLN A 31 5.52 -5.29 -5.85
CA GLN A 31 4.52 -5.25 -4.77
C GLN A 31 3.15 -4.84 -5.30
N ARG A 32 3.08 -3.88 -6.22
CA ARG A 32 1.82 -3.51 -6.89
C ARG A 32 1.22 -4.68 -7.65
N VAL A 33 2.03 -5.49 -8.32
CA VAL A 33 1.56 -6.72 -8.98
C VAL A 33 0.97 -7.70 -7.96
N ALA A 34 1.63 -7.87 -6.81
CA ALA A 34 1.10 -8.74 -5.75
C ALA A 34 -0.26 -8.27 -5.25
N ILE A 35 -0.45 -6.96 -5.09
CA ILE A 35 -1.74 -6.38 -4.72
C ILE A 35 -2.77 -6.61 -5.83
N ALA A 36 -2.40 -6.36 -7.10
CA ALA A 36 -3.28 -6.59 -8.23
C ALA A 36 -3.76 -8.03 -8.33
N ARG A 37 -2.87 -9.02 -8.06
CA ARG A 37 -3.25 -10.43 -8.01
C ARG A 37 -4.34 -10.70 -6.99
N SER A 38 -4.28 -10.05 -5.83
CA SER A 38 -5.30 -10.19 -4.80
C SER A 38 -6.65 -9.60 -5.22
N LEU A 39 -6.64 -8.61 -6.13
CA LEU A 39 -7.85 -7.91 -6.57
C LEU A 39 -8.64 -8.62 -7.67
N VAL A 40 -8.03 -9.59 -8.37
CA VAL A 40 -8.64 -10.22 -9.56
C VAL A 40 -10.00 -10.87 -9.27
N ASN A 41 -10.19 -11.39 -8.06
CA ASN A 41 -11.41 -12.07 -7.64
C ASN A 41 -12.35 -11.20 -6.79
N ASP A 42 -12.22 -9.89 -6.85
CA ASP A 42 -13.05 -8.93 -6.09
C ASP A 42 -13.16 -9.27 -4.60
N PRO A 43 -12.04 -9.28 -3.86
CA PRO A 43 -12.04 -9.69 -2.46
C PRO A 43 -12.75 -8.69 -1.56
N ALA A 44 -13.34 -9.18 -0.45
CA ALA A 44 -13.83 -8.33 0.63
C ALA A 44 -12.73 -7.92 1.61
N LEU A 45 -11.64 -8.68 1.65
CA LEU A 45 -10.54 -8.52 2.59
C LEU A 45 -9.20 -8.78 1.88
N ILE A 46 -8.24 -7.92 2.13
CA ILE A 46 -6.83 -8.14 1.75
C ILE A 46 -6.01 -8.24 3.03
N LEU A 47 -5.23 -9.31 3.13
CA LEU A 47 -4.25 -9.49 4.20
C LEU A 47 -2.86 -9.25 3.61
N ALA A 48 -2.18 -8.23 4.11
CA ALA A 48 -0.85 -7.85 3.64
C ALA A 48 0.18 -8.02 4.76
N ASP A 49 1.16 -8.88 4.55
CA ASP A 49 2.20 -9.17 5.52
C ASP A 49 3.49 -8.44 5.12
N GLU A 50 3.87 -7.46 5.95
CA GLU A 50 5.05 -6.61 5.73
C GLU A 50 5.13 -6.04 4.31
N PRO A 51 4.06 -5.39 3.81
CA PRO A 51 3.96 -5.01 2.40
C PRO A 51 4.94 -3.93 1.96
N THR A 52 5.54 -3.22 2.90
CA THR A 52 6.53 -2.17 2.64
C THR A 52 7.94 -2.56 3.06
N GLY A 53 8.14 -3.80 3.48
CA GLY A 53 9.46 -4.33 3.81
C GLY A 53 10.42 -4.22 2.62
N ASN A 54 11.63 -3.77 2.84
CA ASN A 54 12.67 -3.57 1.83
C ASN A 54 12.38 -2.50 0.78
N LEU A 55 11.35 -1.66 1.00
CA LEU A 55 11.06 -0.52 0.13
C LEU A 55 11.57 0.78 0.77
N ASP A 56 11.97 1.73 -0.06
CA ASP A 56 12.32 3.06 0.42
C ASP A 56 11.08 3.82 0.92
N SER A 57 11.30 4.91 1.63
CA SER A 57 10.23 5.68 2.26
C SER A 57 9.18 6.16 1.26
N LYS A 58 9.62 6.70 0.11
CA LYS A 58 8.71 7.20 -0.93
C LYS A 58 7.84 6.08 -1.50
N THR A 59 8.45 4.97 -1.86
CA THR A 59 7.74 3.80 -2.43
C THR A 59 6.80 3.19 -1.41
N SER A 60 7.18 3.13 -0.13
CA SER A 60 6.32 2.66 0.95
C SER A 60 5.04 3.50 1.07
N VAL A 61 5.16 4.83 0.98
CA VAL A 61 4.00 5.72 1.01
C VAL A 61 3.09 5.48 -0.20
N GLU A 62 3.65 5.27 -1.38
CA GLU A 62 2.87 4.94 -2.59
C GLU A 62 2.08 3.65 -2.42
N ILE A 63 2.65 2.62 -1.80
CA ILE A 63 1.95 1.37 -1.50
C ILE A 63 0.81 1.61 -0.49
N MET A 64 1.06 2.39 0.55
CA MET A 64 0.02 2.73 1.53
C MET A 64 -1.11 3.55 0.89
N GLU A 65 -0.79 4.42 -0.06
CA GLU A 65 -1.78 5.17 -0.83
C GLU A 65 -2.73 4.23 -1.60
N ILE A 66 -2.19 3.17 -2.21
CA ILE A 66 -2.98 2.16 -2.90
C ILE A 66 -3.94 1.46 -1.91
N PHE A 67 -3.45 1.03 -0.75
CA PHE A 67 -4.28 0.37 0.26
C PHE A 67 -5.39 1.29 0.77
N GLN A 68 -5.10 2.54 1.05
CA GLN A 68 -6.11 3.50 1.49
C GLN A 68 -7.14 3.77 0.41
N PHE A 69 -6.72 3.89 -0.85
CA PHE A 69 -7.61 4.02 -2.00
C PHE A 69 -8.58 2.83 -2.11
N LEU A 70 -8.06 1.61 -2.02
CA LEU A 70 -8.87 0.40 -2.10
C LEU A 70 -9.87 0.31 -0.95
N ASN A 71 -9.46 0.66 0.25
CA ASN A 71 -10.35 0.67 1.41
C ASN A 71 -11.45 1.71 1.27
N LYS A 72 -11.08 2.95 0.92
CA LYS A 72 -12.01 4.08 0.85
C LYS A 72 -12.96 3.98 -0.34
N THR A 73 -12.45 3.61 -1.51
CA THR A 73 -13.19 3.67 -2.76
C THR A 73 -13.89 2.37 -3.10
N LYS A 74 -13.27 1.23 -2.80
CA LYS A 74 -13.80 -0.10 -3.12
C LYS A 74 -14.42 -0.81 -1.92
N GLY A 75 -14.32 -0.24 -0.73
CA GLY A 75 -14.85 -0.84 0.49
C GLY A 75 -14.13 -2.11 0.92
N ILE A 76 -12.91 -2.35 0.43
CA ILE A 76 -12.13 -3.53 0.80
C ILE A 76 -11.53 -3.32 2.19
N THR A 77 -11.70 -4.29 3.08
CA THR A 77 -11.03 -4.29 4.37
C THR A 77 -9.57 -4.67 4.18
N ILE A 78 -8.66 -3.85 4.70
CA ILE A 78 -7.22 -4.12 4.62
C ILE A 78 -6.71 -4.46 6.02
N ILE A 79 -6.13 -5.64 6.17
CA ILE A 79 -5.40 -6.03 7.38
C ILE A 79 -3.91 -6.05 7.02
N LEU A 80 -3.16 -5.21 7.70
CA LEU A 80 -1.74 -5.02 7.43
C LEU A 80 -0.94 -5.49 8.63
N VAL A 81 -0.03 -6.43 8.41
CA VAL A 81 0.90 -6.88 9.44
C VAL A 81 2.23 -6.16 9.25
N THR A 82 2.66 -5.41 10.24
CA THR A 82 3.93 -4.69 10.17
C THR A 82 4.54 -4.51 11.56
N HIS A 83 5.86 -4.42 11.64
CA HIS A 83 6.58 -4.00 12.83
C HIS A 83 7.02 -2.53 12.76
N GLU A 84 6.68 -1.84 11.68
CA GLU A 84 7.05 -0.44 11.46
C GLU A 84 5.95 0.49 11.98
N ALA A 85 6.25 1.23 13.04
CA ALA A 85 5.29 2.18 13.65
C ALA A 85 4.85 3.25 12.66
N ASP A 86 5.74 3.73 11.80
CA ASP A 86 5.44 4.73 10.79
C ASP A 86 4.35 4.26 9.84
N ILE A 87 4.42 3.01 9.42
CA ILE A 87 3.43 2.40 8.51
C ILE A 87 2.10 2.18 9.24
N ALA A 88 2.15 1.75 10.49
CA ALA A 88 0.94 1.53 11.29
C ALA A 88 0.10 2.82 11.44
N ASN A 89 0.72 3.99 11.43
CA ASN A 89 0.03 5.27 11.57
C ASN A 89 -0.89 5.64 10.39
N PHE A 90 -0.79 4.93 9.27
CA PHE A 90 -1.74 5.08 8.17
C PHE A 90 -3.04 4.32 8.38
N ALA A 91 -3.11 3.44 9.38
CA ALA A 91 -4.28 2.62 9.66
C ALA A 91 -5.30 3.38 10.52
N LYS A 92 -6.56 2.94 10.45
CA LYS A 92 -7.64 3.45 11.30
C LYS A 92 -7.64 2.82 12.69
N ARG A 93 -7.10 1.61 12.81
CA ARG A 93 -7.06 0.83 14.04
C ARG A 93 -5.73 0.07 14.11
N ILE A 94 -5.14 0.06 15.28
CA ILE A 94 -3.88 -0.66 15.53
C ILE A 94 -4.11 -1.68 16.64
N ILE A 95 -3.74 -2.92 16.36
CA ILE A 95 -3.76 -4.01 17.34
C ILE A 95 -2.32 -4.45 17.55
N VAL A 96 -1.84 -4.33 18.77
CA VAL A 96 -0.47 -4.72 19.13
C VAL A 96 -0.49 -6.10 19.78
N PHE A 97 0.29 -7.01 19.22
CA PHE A 97 0.49 -8.35 19.76
C PHE A 97 1.83 -8.44 20.49
N LYS A 98 1.82 -9.14 21.61
CA LYS A 98 3.04 -9.48 22.35
C LYS A 98 2.86 -10.86 22.99
N ASP A 99 3.84 -11.74 22.75
CA ASP A 99 3.84 -13.09 23.31
C ASP A 99 2.54 -13.86 23.03
N GLY A 100 2.03 -13.74 21.81
CA GLY A 100 0.80 -14.42 21.37
C GLY A 100 -0.50 -13.85 21.93
N ARG A 101 -0.44 -12.68 22.57
CA ARG A 101 -1.61 -12.03 23.18
C ARG A 101 -1.77 -10.61 22.66
N ILE A 102 -3.01 -10.12 22.65
CA ILE A 102 -3.31 -8.73 22.33
C ILE A 102 -2.88 -7.89 23.54
N LYS A 103 -1.87 -7.04 23.34
CA LYS A 103 -1.40 -6.10 24.34
C LYS A 103 -2.16 -4.79 24.30
N GLU A 104 -2.53 -4.33 23.09
CA GLU A 104 -3.18 -3.06 22.87
C GLU A 104 -4.10 -3.17 21.66
N ASP A 105 -5.24 -2.50 21.73
CA ASP A 105 -6.21 -2.39 20.64
C ASP A 105 -6.77 -0.98 20.71
N LYS A 106 -6.43 -0.13 19.72
CA LYS A 106 -6.81 1.27 19.75
C LYS A 106 -7.21 1.79 18.37
N LEU A 107 -8.13 2.74 18.36
CA LEU A 107 -8.42 3.53 17.18
C LEU A 107 -7.38 4.62 17.03
N VAL A 108 -6.95 4.87 15.79
CA VAL A 108 -6.04 5.97 15.47
C VAL A 108 -6.89 7.22 15.28
N ALA A 109 -6.68 8.24 16.13
CA ALA A 109 -7.50 9.45 16.12
C ALA A 109 -7.41 10.22 14.79
N GLN A 110 -6.22 10.31 14.23
CA GLN A 110 -5.95 10.99 12.96
C GLN A 110 -5.00 10.14 12.12
N PRO A 111 -5.52 9.14 11.37
CA PRO A 111 -4.69 8.37 10.46
C PRO A 111 -3.97 9.27 9.46
N LEU A 112 -2.71 8.96 9.18
CA LEU A 112 -1.99 9.65 8.11
C LEU A 112 -2.66 9.38 6.77
N ASP A 113 -2.81 10.41 5.96
CA ASP A 113 -3.30 10.30 4.59
C ASP A 113 -2.10 10.12 3.66
N ALA A 114 -1.97 8.93 3.08
CA ALA A 114 -0.82 8.59 2.24
C ALA A 114 -0.73 9.46 0.99
N HIS A 115 -1.86 9.87 0.42
CA HIS A 115 -1.86 10.77 -0.72
C HIS A 115 -1.24 12.14 -0.37
N LEU A 116 -1.60 12.71 0.77
CA LEU A 116 -1.04 13.98 1.24
C LEU A 116 0.46 13.85 1.56
N VAL A 117 0.87 12.76 2.20
CA VAL A 117 2.29 12.51 2.49
C VAL A 117 3.08 12.38 1.19
N HIS A 118 2.55 11.68 0.20
CA HIS A 118 3.16 11.52 -1.12
C HIS A 118 3.35 12.89 -1.80
N MET A 119 2.33 13.74 -1.79
CA MET A 119 2.41 15.09 -2.35
C MET A 119 3.47 15.94 -1.64
N GLN A 120 3.58 15.86 -0.32
CA GLN A 120 4.59 16.56 0.46
C GLN A 120 6.01 16.09 0.11
N GLN A 121 6.21 14.80 -0.06
CA GLN A 121 7.50 14.23 -0.47
C GLN A 121 7.92 14.72 -1.86
N GLU A 122 7.01 14.78 -2.82
CA GLU A 122 7.28 15.30 -4.16
C GLU A 122 7.62 16.79 -4.12
N SER A 123 6.90 17.58 -3.34
CA SER A 123 7.16 19.02 -3.17
C SER A 123 8.56 19.28 -2.62
N LEU A 124 8.99 18.52 -1.61
CA LEU A 124 10.32 18.63 -1.02
C LEU A 124 11.42 18.23 -2.04
N ALA A 125 11.22 17.18 -2.79
CA ALA A 125 12.16 16.74 -3.83
C ALA A 125 12.36 17.83 -4.89
N HIS A 126 11.30 18.49 -5.33
CA HIS A 126 11.38 19.62 -6.28
C HIS A 126 12.13 20.80 -5.70
N GLN A 127 11.98 21.09 -4.42
CA GLN A 127 12.72 22.19 -3.77
C GLN A 127 14.22 21.88 -3.70
N GLU A 128 14.60 20.65 -3.46
CA GLU A 128 16.01 20.23 -3.42
C GLU A 128 16.68 20.33 -4.80
N GLU A 129 15.96 20.07 -5.88
CA GLU A 129 16.48 20.20 -7.25
C GLU A 129 16.84 21.65 -7.63
N PHE A 130 16.25 22.65 -6.96
CA PHE A 130 16.51 24.06 -7.23
C PHE A 130 17.58 24.68 -6.31
N LEU A 131 18.10 23.92 -5.37
CA LEU A 131 19.17 24.35 -4.48
C LEU A 131 20.54 23.88 -5.00
#